data_e0e09a281ca34c82ac6640a3cd0cebeb
#
_entry.id   e0e09a281ca34c82ac6640a3cd0cebeb
#
_cell.length_a   1.000
_cell.length_b   1.000
_cell.length_c   1.000
_cell.angle_alpha   90.00
_cell.angle_beta   90.00
_cell.angle_gamma   90.00
#
_symmetry.space_group_name_H-M   'P 1'
#
loop_
_entity.id
_entity.type
_entity.pdbx_description
1 polymer ?
#
loop_
_entity_poly.entity_id
_entity_poly.type
_entity_poly.pdbx_seq_one_letter_code
_entity_poly.pdbx_strand_id
1 'polypeptide(L)'
;MTTQSKWETIYSVVKQIPEGKVATYGQIATLSGYYRQARQVGYALHAVPSDDIPWHRVINAQGKISLNLEMGGAVQRKLLESEGVVFTEAGVIPL
;
A
#
# COMPACT_ATOMS: atom_id res chain seq x y z
N MET A 1 23.49 -10.18 -16.82
CA MET A 1 22.51 -9.10 -16.87
C MET A 1 21.47 -9.32 -15.79
N THR A 2 21.22 -8.29 -15.02
CA THR A 2 20.26 -8.41 -13.91
C THR A 2 18.83 -8.27 -14.45
N THR A 3 18.01 -9.25 -14.13
CA THR A 3 16.59 -9.17 -14.48
C THR A 3 15.85 -8.43 -13.38
N GLN A 4 15.25 -7.31 -13.70
CA GLN A 4 14.45 -6.58 -12.73
C GLN A 4 13.09 -7.23 -12.58
N SER A 5 12.54 -7.20 -11.37
CA SER A 5 11.19 -7.60 -11.13
C SER A 5 10.23 -6.70 -11.92
N LYS A 6 9.13 -7.27 -12.40
CA LYS A 6 8.12 -6.52 -13.14
C LYS A 6 7.63 -5.30 -12.34
N TRP A 7 7.56 -5.42 -11.02
CA TRP A 7 7.02 -4.36 -10.17
C TRP A 7 8.07 -3.70 -9.29
N GLU A 8 9.33 -3.76 -9.68
CA GLU A 8 10.41 -3.19 -8.88
C GLU A 8 10.24 -1.70 -8.63
N THR A 9 9.77 -0.96 -9.65
CA THR A 9 9.50 0.46 -9.50
C THR A 9 8.40 0.72 -8.49
N ILE A 10 7.35 -0.09 -8.51
CA ILE A 10 6.26 0.01 -7.53
C ILE A 10 6.81 -0.21 -6.11
N TYR A 11 7.60 -1.25 -5.91
CA TYR A 11 8.18 -1.52 -4.59
C TYR A 11 9.08 -0.39 -4.11
N SER A 12 9.86 0.17 -5.02
CA SER A 12 10.74 1.30 -4.70
C SER A 12 9.94 2.51 -4.22
N VAL A 13 8.82 2.81 -4.88
CA VAL A 13 7.97 3.93 -4.48
C VAL A 13 7.31 3.65 -3.14
N VAL A 14 6.81 2.44 -2.93
CA VAL A 14 6.16 2.06 -1.67
C VAL A 14 7.13 2.19 -0.49
N LYS A 15 8.39 1.81 -0.68
CA LYS A 15 9.42 1.94 0.35
C LYS A 15 9.63 3.38 0.82
N GLN A 16 9.26 4.35 0.01
CA GLN A 16 9.44 5.76 0.36
C GLN A 16 8.32 6.32 1.24
N ILE A 17 7.24 5.57 1.46
CA ILE A 17 6.17 6.01 2.34
C ILE A 17 6.67 5.94 3.78
N PRO A 18 6.77 7.09 4.48
CA PRO A 18 7.29 7.05 5.85
C PRO A 18 6.30 6.44 6.84
N GLU A 19 6.82 5.98 7.96
CA GLU A 19 6.02 5.46 9.05
C GLU A 19 4.98 6.49 9.49
N GLY A 20 3.76 6.04 9.73
CA GLY A 20 2.67 6.93 10.13
C GLY A 20 1.98 7.65 8.97
N LYS A 21 2.43 7.40 7.74
CA LYS A 21 1.83 7.98 6.54
C LYS A 21 1.26 6.89 5.65
N VAL A 22 0.34 7.29 4.78
CA VAL A 22 -0.28 6.37 3.83
C VAL A 22 -0.31 6.99 2.44
N ALA A 23 -0.43 6.14 1.42
CA ALA A 23 -0.62 6.57 0.04
C ALA A 23 -1.70 5.70 -0.58
N THR A 24 -2.35 6.21 -1.62
CA THR A 24 -3.38 5.43 -2.32
C THR A 24 -2.75 4.60 -3.43
N TYR A 25 -3.46 3.55 -3.85
CA TYR A 25 -3.01 2.75 -4.99
C TYR A 25 -2.79 3.63 -6.22
N GLY A 26 -3.67 4.61 -6.45
CA GLY A 26 -3.54 5.51 -7.58
C GLY A 26 -2.31 6.40 -7.50
N GLN A 27 -1.98 6.89 -6.31
CA GLN A 27 -0.76 7.69 -6.11
C GLN A 27 0.48 6.86 -6.41
N ILE A 28 0.52 5.64 -5.90
CA ILE A 28 1.67 4.74 -6.14
C ILE A 28 1.78 4.42 -7.64
N ALA A 29 0.65 4.16 -8.30
CA ALA A 29 0.65 3.88 -9.73
C ALA A 29 1.23 5.05 -10.52
N THR A 30 0.77 6.26 -10.23
CA THR A 30 1.25 7.46 -10.92
C THR A 30 2.75 7.67 -10.71
N LEU A 31 3.21 7.56 -9.47
CA LEU A 31 4.62 7.77 -9.14
C LEU A 31 5.52 6.68 -9.71
N SER A 32 4.95 5.50 -9.97
CA SER A 32 5.71 4.37 -10.52
C SER A 32 5.69 4.31 -12.05
N GLY A 33 4.99 5.24 -12.70
CA GLY A 33 4.86 5.23 -14.15
C GLY A 33 3.76 4.33 -14.69
N TYR A 34 2.90 3.82 -13.83
CA TYR A 34 1.76 2.98 -14.22
C TYR A 34 0.48 3.80 -14.23
N TYR A 35 0.43 4.82 -15.05
CA TYR A 35 -0.70 5.74 -15.13
C TYR A 35 -2.02 5.00 -15.28
N ARG A 36 -2.99 5.33 -14.43
CA ARG A 36 -4.34 4.74 -14.45
C ARG A 36 -4.34 3.22 -14.29
N GLN A 37 -3.27 2.69 -13.72
CA GLN A 37 -3.11 1.24 -13.56
C GLN A 37 -2.96 0.87 -12.08
N ALA A 38 -3.82 1.43 -11.23
CA ALA A 38 -3.79 1.14 -9.80
C ALA A 38 -3.91 -0.37 -9.51
N ARG A 39 -4.55 -1.11 -10.41
CA ARG A 39 -4.68 -2.58 -10.29
C ARG A 39 -3.31 -3.25 -10.28
N GLN A 40 -2.35 -2.73 -11.05
CA GLN A 40 -0.99 -3.26 -11.07
C GLN A 40 -0.33 -3.14 -9.69
N VAL A 41 -0.59 -2.04 -8.99
CA VAL A 41 -0.08 -1.86 -7.62
C VAL A 41 -0.67 -2.93 -6.71
N GLY A 42 -1.97 -3.21 -6.84
CA GLY A 42 -2.61 -4.28 -6.07
C GLY A 42 -1.94 -5.63 -6.31
N TYR A 43 -1.68 -5.99 -7.55
CA TYR A 43 -1.00 -7.24 -7.89
C TYR A 43 0.40 -7.28 -7.31
N ALA A 44 1.14 -6.17 -7.41
CA ALA A 44 2.50 -6.10 -6.88
C ALA A 44 2.52 -6.31 -5.36
N LEU A 45 1.55 -5.73 -4.65
CA LEU A 45 1.50 -5.83 -3.20
C LEU A 45 1.03 -7.20 -2.71
N HIS A 46 0.36 -7.99 -3.55
CA HIS A 46 0.05 -9.38 -3.24
C HIS A 46 1.29 -10.28 -3.34
N ALA A 47 2.31 -9.83 -4.03
CA ALA A 47 3.49 -10.63 -4.32
C ALA A 47 4.78 -9.98 -3.80
N VAL A 48 4.69 -9.25 -2.67
CA VAL A 48 5.88 -8.58 -2.11
C VAL A 48 6.99 -9.60 -1.82
N PRO A 49 8.20 -9.32 -2.29
CA PRO A 49 9.29 -10.29 -2.17
C PRO A 49 9.98 -10.29 -0.81
N SER A 50 9.74 -9.30 0.03
CA SER A 50 10.43 -9.19 1.31
C SER A 50 9.62 -8.36 2.31
N ASP A 51 9.95 -8.50 3.59
CA ASP A 51 9.24 -7.84 4.67
C ASP A 51 9.56 -6.36 4.80
N ASP A 52 10.57 -5.86 4.10
CA ASP A 52 10.96 -4.46 4.17
C ASP A 52 10.11 -3.54 3.30
N ILE A 53 9.17 -4.11 2.54
CA ILE A 53 8.24 -3.31 1.73
C ILE A 53 6.99 -3.04 2.56
N PRO A 54 6.73 -1.77 2.93
CA PRO A 54 5.60 -1.44 3.81
C PRO A 54 4.27 -1.41 3.04
N TRP A 55 3.85 -2.57 2.56
CA TRP A 55 2.62 -2.73 1.79
C TRP A 55 1.40 -2.21 2.56
N HIS A 56 1.43 -2.29 3.88
CA HIS A 56 0.33 -1.87 4.73
C HIS A 56 0.05 -0.37 4.67
N ARG A 57 0.99 0.42 4.14
CA ARG A 57 0.83 1.88 4.01
C ARG A 57 0.13 2.29 2.72
N VAL A 58 -0.36 1.33 1.94
CA VAL A 58 -1.11 1.61 0.70
C VAL A 58 -2.58 1.29 0.91
N ILE A 59 -3.44 2.27 0.67
CA ILE A 59 -4.87 2.17 0.90
C ILE A 59 -5.64 2.58 -0.36
N ASN A 60 -6.96 2.43 -0.34
CA ASN A 60 -7.76 2.83 -1.49
C ASN A 60 -8.05 4.33 -1.49
N ALA A 61 -8.64 4.83 -2.56
CA ALA A 61 -8.88 6.26 -2.73
C ALA A 61 -9.89 6.84 -1.72
N GLN A 62 -10.69 6.00 -1.09
CA GLN A 62 -11.63 6.43 -0.06
C GLN A 62 -11.00 6.50 1.33
N GLY A 63 -9.70 6.21 1.44
CA GLY A 63 -9.03 6.21 2.73
C GLY A 63 -9.27 4.95 3.54
N LYS A 64 -9.66 3.87 2.88
CA LYS A 64 -10.00 2.60 3.55
C LYS A 64 -9.03 1.49 3.16
N ILE A 65 -8.93 0.50 4.04
CA ILE A 65 -8.25 -0.75 3.72
C ILE A 65 -9.15 -1.54 2.77
N SER A 66 -8.60 -1.91 1.61
CA SER A 66 -9.37 -2.63 0.60
C SER A 66 -9.37 -4.15 0.80
N LEU A 67 -8.43 -4.69 1.58
CA LEU A 67 -8.40 -6.12 1.89
C LEU A 67 -9.47 -6.46 2.92
N ASN A 68 -10.13 -7.61 2.76
CA ASN A 68 -11.06 -8.06 3.79
C ASN A 68 -10.26 -8.57 5.01
N LEU A 69 -10.95 -8.77 6.13
CA LEU A 69 -10.30 -9.15 7.39
C LEU A 69 -9.55 -10.48 7.29
N GLU A 70 -10.08 -11.43 6.52
CA GLU A 70 -9.48 -12.75 6.36
C GLU A 70 -8.24 -12.74 5.47
N MET A 71 -8.12 -11.74 4.59
CA MET A 71 -7.03 -11.64 3.62
C MET A 71 -5.98 -10.61 4.02
N GLY A 72 -5.86 -10.33 5.30
CA GLY A 72 -4.82 -9.44 5.80
C GLY A 72 -5.26 -8.04 6.17
N GLY A 73 -6.55 -7.72 6.01
CA GLY A 73 -7.06 -6.39 6.38
C GLY A 73 -6.89 -6.09 7.86
N ALA A 74 -7.11 -7.08 8.73
CA ALA A 74 -6.94 -6.88 10.16
C ALA A 74 -5.48 -6.65 10.53
N VAL A 75 -4.56 -7.36 9.88
CA VAL A 75 -3.12 -7.16 10.10
C VAL A 75 -2.71 -5.78 9.61
N GLN A 76 -3.18 -5.40 8.45
CA GLN A 76 -2.87 -4.08 7.88
C GLN A 76 -3.31 -2.96 8.82
N ARG A 77 -4.53 -3.06 9.34
CA ARG A 77 -5.05 -2.05 10.27
C ARG A 77 -4.21 -1.98 11.54
N LYS A 78 -3.88 -3.12 12.13
CA LYS A 78 -3.04 -3.16 13.32
C LYS A 78 -1.67 -2.52 13.09
N LEU A 79 -1.06 -2.81 11.95
CA LEU A 79 0.24 -2.23 11.62
C LEU A 79 0.13 -0.70 11.51
N LEU A 80 -0.90 -0.21 10.85
CA LEU A 80 -1.10 1.24 10.71
C LEU A 80 -1.38 1.90 12.06
N GLU A 81 -2.22 1.28 12.88
CA GLU A 81 -2.52 1.82 14.21
C GLU A 81 -1.27 1.86 15.08
N SER A 82 -0.41 0.87 14.97
CA SER A 82 0.85 0.84 15.72
C SER A 82 1.80 1.96 15.28
N GLU A 83 1.62 2.48 14.08
CA GLU A 83 2.41 3.61 13.56
C GLU A 83 1.75 4.96 13.86
N GLY A 84 0.65 4.97 14.59
CA GLY A 84 -0.03 6.21 14.95
C GLY A 84 -1.11 6.66 13.98
N VAL A 85 -1.46 5.85 12.99
CA VAL A 85 -2.53 6.19 12.05
C VAL A 85 -3.87 6.01 12.74
N VAL A 86 -4.73 7.03 12.63
CA VAL A 86 -6.04 7.04 13.28
C VAL A 86 -7.13 6.75 12.24
N PHE A 87 -8.03 5.84 12.59
CA PHE A 87 -9.19 5.51 11.77
C PHE A 87 -10.43 6.11 12.41
N THR A 88 -11.37 6.57 11.59
CA THR A 88 -12.70 6.98 12.06
C THR A 88 -13.51 5.75 12.43
N GLU A 89 -14.70 5.96 13.02
CA GLU A 89 -15.61 4.85 13.34
C GLU A 89 -16.01 4.07 12.09
N ALA A 90 -16.08 4.75 10.95
CA ALA A 90 -16.41 4.10 9.67
C ALA A 90 -15.20 3.35 9.08
N GLY A 91 -14.06 3.33 9.74
CA GLY A 91 -12.85 2.66 9.25
C GLY A 91 -12.13 3.44 8.17
N VAL A 92 -12.25 4.76 8.18
CA VAL A 92 -11.63 5.64 7.18
C VAL A 92 -10.47 6.40 7.80
N ILE A 93 -9.38 6.50 7.05
CA ILE A 93 -8.25 7.35 7.42
C ILE A 93 -8.51 8.72 6.80
N PRO A 94 -8.58 9.80 7.59
CA PRO A 94 -8.74 11.15 7.03
C PRO A 94 -7.50 11.50 6.18
N LEU A 95 -7.72 11.79 4.93
CA LEU A 95 -6.63 12.13 4.00
C LEU A 95 -6.50 13.63 3.82
#